data_1c109c51ebf420503d7e6c2eeb64e3ff
#
_entry.id   1c109c51ebf420503d7e6c2eeb64e3ff
#
_cell.length_a   1.000
_cell.length_b   1.000
_cell.length_c   1.000
_cell.angle_alpha   90.00
_cell.angle_beta   90.00
_cell.angle_gamma   90.00
#
_symmetry.space_group_name_H-M   'P 1'
#
loop_
_entity.id
_entity.type
_entity.pdbx_description
1 polymer ?
#
loop_
_entity_poly.entity_id
_entity_poly.type
_entity_poly.pdbx_seq_one_letter_code
_entity_poly.pdbx_strand_id
1 'polypeptide(L)'
;MHSRLRRFCLVVLACALPALAALPAARAADLGEPVILVAKPELGEFYRGTVLFARPIANGQHVGFIVNRPTPMTLSKLFPEHAPSQKVVDPVFLGGPVYTNMIFAVVHGSTSPGGRSVPLLDDMFLATDVETVDRIIEQDAQHARFIAGLVAWQPGELQHEVTSGFWYVLEADPDLVFRKSTDGLWEELVRRSASGV
;
A
#
# COMPACT_ATOMS: atom_id res chain seq x y z
N MET A 1 -43.21 27.68 -75.52
CA MET A 1 -42.23 26.57 -75.49
C MET A 1 -41.55 26.67 -74.12
N HIS A 2 -41.97 25.87 -73.19
CA HIS A 2 -41.62 26.05 -71.76
C HIS A 2 -40.77 24.86 -71.32
N SER A 3 -39.51 25.12 -71.00
CA SER A 3 -38.56 24.20 -70.43
C SER A 3 -38.75 24.23 -68.93
N ARG A 4 -39.13 23.10 -68.34
CA ARG A 4 -39.25 22.90 -66.82
C ARG A 4 -37.94 22.32 -66.26
N LEU A 5 -37.23 23.14 -65.54
CA LEU A 5 -36.02 22.76 -64.83
C LEU A 5 -36.41 22.02 -63.56
N ARG A 6 -36.14 20.72 -63.49
CA ARG A 6 -36.31 19.89 -62.26
C ARG A 6 -35.10 20.08 -61.31
N ARG A 7 -35.36 20.69 -60.18
CA ARG A 7 -34.36 20.76 -59.07
C ARG A 7 -34.31 19.43 -58.33
N PHE A 8 -33.18 18.74 -58.40
CA PHE A 8 -32.86 17.59 -57.55
C PHE A 8 -32.39 18.10 -56.20
N CYS A 9 -33.16 17.84 -55.12
CA CYS A 9 -32.71 18.00 -53.74
C CYS A 9 -31.86 16.76 -53.37
N LEU A 10 -30.57 16.96 -53.19
CA LEU A 10 -29.68 15.96 -52.62
C LEU A 10 -29.83 16.03 -51.06
N VAL A 11 -30.47 15.04 -50.47
CA VAL A 11 -30.51 14.88 -49.02
C VAL A 11 -29.22 14.16 -48.61
N VAL A 12 -28.29 14.88 -47.99
CA VAL A 12 -27.09 14.31 -47.40
C VAL A 12 -27.47 13.78 -46.04
N LEU A 13 -27.59 12.46 -45.91
CA LEU A 13 -27.83 11.77 -44.63
C LEU A 13 -26.49 11.69 -43.87
N ALA A 14 -26.24 12.57 -42.91
CA ALA A 14 -25.07 12.51 -42.06
C ALA A 14 -25.24 11.39 -41.03
N CYS A 15 -24.59 10.24 -41.26
CA CYS A 15 -24.47 9.18 -40.27
C CYS A 15 -23.54 9.64 -39.14
N ALA A 16 -24.10 10.06 -38.01
CA ALA A 16 -23.35 10.26 -36.78
C ALA A 16 -22.96 8.87 -36.20
N LEU A 17 -21.70 8.50 -36.35
CA LEU A 17 -21.14 7.35 -35.61
C LEU A 17 -21.04 7.73 -34.12
N PRO A 18 -21.59 6.93 -33.23
CA PRO A 18 -21.32 7.13 -31.78
C PRO A 18 -19.85 6.87 -31.55
N ALA A 19 -19.13 7.86 -31.00
CA ALA A 19 -17.79 7.68 -30.44
C ALA A 19 -17.89 6.70 -29.29
N LEU A 20 -17.39 5.48 -29.50
CA LEU A 20 -17.25 4.49 -28.44
C LEU A 20 -16.15 5.02 -27.51
N ALA A 21 -16.54 5.62 -26.39
CA ALA A 21 -15.62 6.01 -25.34
C ALA A 21 -14.93 4.73 -24.86
N ALA A 22 -13.65 4.59 -25.19
CA ALA A 22 -12.81 3.52 -24.65
C ALA A 22 -12.76 3.71 -23.12
N LEU A 23 -13.35 2.77 -22.38
CA LEU A 23 -13.16 2.68 -20.94
C LEU A 23 -11.66 2.55 -20.68
N PRO A 24 -11.08 3.30 -19.74
CA PRO A 24 -9.69 3.13 -19.39
C PRO A 24 -9.51 1.66 -18.95
N ALA A 25 -8.67 0.93 -19.68
CA ALA A 25 -8.27 -0.40 -19.27
C ALA A 25 -7.66 -0.29 -17.88
N ALA A 26 -8.17 -1.05 -16.91
CA ALA A 26 -7.58 -1.15 -15.60
C ALA A 26 -6.09 -1.50 -15.78
N ARG A 27 -5.22 -0.55 -15.46
CA ARG A 27 -3.78 -0.73 -15.59
C ARG A 27 -3.41 -1.88 -14.68
N ALA A 28 -2.84 -2.94 -15.24
CA ALA A 28 -2.26 -4.01 -14.43
C ALA A 28 -1.27 -3.34 -13.48
N ALA A 29 -1.43 -3.58 -12.18
CA ALA A 29 -0.58 -2.98 -11.18
C ALA A 29 0.87 -3.43 -11.43
N ASP A 30 1.76 -2.46 -11.54
CA ASP A 30 3.18 -2.71 -11.74
C ASP A 30 3.80 -3.05 -10.38
N LEU A 31 4.08 -4.34 -10.14
CA LEU A 31 4.76 -4.79 -8.94
C LEU A 31 6.26 -4.46 -8.93
N GLY A 32 6.77 -3.84 -9.99
CA GLY A 32 8.09 -3.21 -10.03
C GLY A 32 8.20 -1.93 -9.19
N GLU A 33 7.06 -1.37 -8.77
CA GLU A 33 6.96 -0.20 -7.91
C GLU A 33 6.32 -0.57 -6.56
N PRO A 34 6.50 0.27 -5.51
CA PRO A 34 5.80 0.08 -4.24
C PRO A 34 4.27 0.14 -4.40
N VAL A 35 3.56 -0.72 -3.69
CA VAL A 35 2.10 -0.85 -3.77
C VAL A 35 1.45 -1.02 -2.40
N ILE A 36 0.15 -0.74 -2.33
CA ILE A 36 -0.75 -1.18 -1.27
C ILE A 36 -1.52 -2.41 -1.75
N LEU A 37 -1.46 -3.47 -0.97
CA LEU A 37 -2.20 -4.71 -1.19
C LEU A 37 -3.37 -4.76 -0.21
N VAL A 38 -4.58 -4.91 -0.73
CA VAL A 38 -5.79 -5.06 0.10
C VAL A 38 -6.28 -6.49 -0.05
N ALA A 39 -6.29 -7.23 1.05
CA ALA A 39 -6.73 -8.64 1.03
C ALA A 39 -8.18 -8.75 0.55
N LYS A 40 -8.44 -9.62 -0.42
CA LYS A 40 -9.81 -9.92 -0.81
C LYS A 40 -10.51 -10.73 0.27
N PRO A 41 -11.85 -10.64 0.39
CA PRO A 41 -12.60 -11.31 1.46
C PRO A 41 -12.37 -12.81 1.55
N GLU A 42 -12.04 -13.45 0.42
CA GLU A 42 -11.80 -14.90 0.29
C GLU A 42 -10.42 -15.34 0.74
N LEU A 43 -9.50 -14.41 0.98
CA LEU A 43 -8.13 -14.73 1.39
C LEU A 43 -8.12 -15.32 2.81
N GLY A 44 -7.31 -16.37 3.00
CA GLY A 44 -7.27 -17.20 4.20
C GLY A 44 -7.08 -16.45 5.52
N GLU A 45 -7.29 -17.15 6.62
CA GLU A 45 -7.50 -16.55 7.96
C GLU A 45 -6.44 -15.55 8.41
N PHE A 46 -5.15 -15.79 8.15
CA PHE A 46 -4.09 -14.88 8.60
C PHE A 46 -4.16 -13.51 7.93
N TYR A 47 -4.44 -13.46 6.63
CA TYR A 47 -4.49 -12.20 5.88
C TYR A 47 -5.89 -11.62 5.72
N ARG A 48 -6.92 -12.26 6.26
CA ARG A 48 -8.28 -11.71 6.22
C ARG A 48 -8.33 -10.33 6.86
N GLY A 49 -8.90 -9.36 6.13
CA GLY A 49 -9.04 -8.00 6.61
C GLY A 49 -7.72 -7.21 6.70
N THR A 50 -6.65 -7.66 6.03
CA THR A 50 -5.37 -6.93 6.04
C THR A 50 -5.23 -5.95 4.90
N VAL A 51 -4.51 -4.88 5.20
CA VAL A 51 -3.93 -3.93 4.26
C VAL A 51 -2.42 -4.00 4.45
N LEU A 52 -1.68 -4.22 3.35
CA LEU A 52 -0.24 -4.38 3.33
C LEU A 52 0.41 -3.29 2.49
N PHE A 53 1.50 -2.75 2.95
CA PHE A 53 2.47 -2.08 2.09
C PHE A 53 3.46 -3.14 1.57
N ALA A 54 3.75 -3.13 0.28
CA ALA A 54 4.75 -4.00 -0.33
C ALA A 54 5.63 -3.23 -1.32
N ARG A 55 6.92 -3.57 -1.39
CA ARG A 55 7.85 -3.03 -2.37
C ARG A 55 8.75 -4.11 -2.93
N PRO A 56 9.20 -3.95 -4.19
CA PRO A 56 10.23 -4.81 -4.75
C PRO A 56 11.59 -4.54 -4.07
N ILE A 57 12.36 -5.60 -3.92
CA ILE A 57 13.77 -5.58 -3.54
C ILE A 57 14.61 -6.34 -4.56
N ALA A 58 15.91 -6.49 -4.32
CA ALA A 58 16.80 -7.17 -5.26
C ALA A 58 16.32 -8.60 -5.61
N ASN A 59 16.74 -9.08 -6.78
CA ASN A 59 16.49 -10.45 -7.26
C ASN A 59 15.00 -10.84 -7.44
N GLY A 60 14.11 -9.87 -7.68
CA GLY A 60 12.69 -10.12 -7.93
C GLY A 60 11.88 -10.51 -6.70
N GLN A 61 12.47 -10.37 -5.52
CA GLN A 61 11.78 -10.55 -4.24
C GLN A 61 10.99 -9.29 -3.86
N HIS A 62 10.04 -9.46 -2.92
CA HIS A 62 9.32 -8.34 -2.32
C HIS A 62 9.39 -8.42 -0.80
N VAL A 63 9.37 -7.26 -0.17
CA VAL A 63 9.21 -7.12 1.28
C VAL A 63 8.03 -6.20 1.56
N GLY A 64 7.33 -6.45 2.64
CA GLY A 64 6.20 -5.62 3.03
C GLY A 64 5.86 -5.75 4.50
N PHE A 65 4.83 -5.03 4.89
CA PHE A 65 4.29 -5.09 6.26
C PHE A 65 2.80 -4.73 6.30
N ILE A 66 2.10 -5.31 7.27
CA ILE A 66 0.68 -5.02 7.52
C ILE A 66 0.59 -3.63 8.17
N VAL A 67 -0.29 -2.77 7.65
CA VAL A 67 -0.44 -1.39 8.11
C VAL A 67 -1.63 -1.19 9.05
N ASN A 68 -2.58 -2.13 9.09
CA ASN A 68 -3.85 -1.98 9.80
C ASN A 68 -4.07 -3.00 10.94
N ARG A 69 -2.99 -3.49 11.56
CA ARG A 69 -3.12 -4.48 12.64
C ARG A 69 -2.40 -4.01 13.92
N PRO A 70 -2.97 -3.02 14.64
CA PRO A 70 -2.43 -2.61 15.93
C PRO A 70 -2.52 -3.77 16.94
N THR A 71 -1.52 -3.89 17.80
CA THR A 71 -1.50 -4.87 18.88
C THR A 71 -1.78 -4.19 20.24
N PRO A 72 -2.11 -4.91 21.31
CA PRO A 72 -2.22 -4.33 22.64
C PRO A 72 -0.86 -4.00 23.29
N MET A 73 0.24 -4.22 22.55
CA MET A 73 1.61 -3.96 23.02
C MET A 73 2.04 -2.55 22.64
N THR A 74 2.69 -1.87 23.58
CA THR A 74 3.38 -0.59 23.34
C THR A 74 4.88 -0.79 23.52
N LEU A 75 5.69 0.13 23.03
CA LEU A 75 7.14 0.08 23.25
C LEU A 75 7.48 0.09 24.76
N SER A 76 6.71 0.80 25.58
CA SER A 76 6.90 0.82 27.03
C SER A 76 6.70 -0.55 27.69
N LYS A 77 5.77 -1.37 27.18
CA LYS A 77 5.58 -2.75 27.67
C LYS A 77 6.67 -3.70 27.19
N LEU A 78 7.17 -3.50 25.97
CA LEU A 78 8.23 -4.33 25.39
C LEU A 78 9.61 -4.01 25.98
N PHE A 79 9.85 -2.73 26.30
CA PHE A 79 11.13 -2.22 26.80
C PHE A 79 10.91 -1.39 28.09
N PRO A 80 10.54 -2.04 29.21
CA PRO A 80 10.17 -1.34 30.44
C PRO A 80 11.31 -0.52 31.06
N GLU A 81 12.56 -0.93 30.84
CA GLU A 81 13.74 -0.25 31.36
C GLU A 81 14.26 0.87 30.44
N HIS A 82 13.70 1.00 29.24
CA HIS A 82 14.11 2.00 28.27
C HIS A 82 13.27 3.28 28.42
N ALA A 83 13.79 4.29 29.09
CA ALA A 83 13.06 5.52 29.40
C ALA A 83 12.46 6.25 28.19
N PRO A 84 13.11 6.34 27.01
CA PRO A 84 12.50 6.92 25.81
C PRO A 84 11.24 6.17 25.34
N SER A 85 11.21 4.85 25.43
CA SER A 85 10.05 4.01 25.09
C SER A 85 8.80 4.31 25.92
N GLN A 86 8.97 4.82 27.14
CA GLN A 86 7.86 5.19 28.02
C GLN A 86 7.05 6.38 27.48
N LYS A 87 7.63 7.17 26.57
CA LYS A 87 7.01 8.34 25.97
C LYS A 87 6.21 8.01 24.70
N VAL A 88 6.40 6.82 24.13
CA VAL A 88 5.73 6.37 22.91
C VAL A 88 4.43 5.67 23.30
N VAL A 89 3.31 6.34 23.08
CA VAL A 89 1.98 5.86 23.48
C VAL A 89 1.29 5.03 22.40
N ASP A 90 1.71 5.17 21.15
CA ASP A 90 1.12 4.43 20.02
C ASP A 90 1.41 2.93 20.16
N PRO A 91 0.47 2.07 19.72
CA PRO A 91 0.68 0.62 19.74
C PRO A 91 1.77 0.20 18.75
N VAL A 92 2.44 -0.90 19.05
CA VAL A 92 3.23 -1.62 18.05
C VAL A 92 2.27 -2.39 17.16
N PHE A 93 2.47 -2.32 15.85
CA PHE A 93 1.65 -3.03 14.87
C PHE A 93 2.25 -4.41 14.56
N LEU A 94 1.41 -5.40 14.29
CA LEU A 94 1.87 -6.65 13.69
C LEU A 94 2.15 -6.41 12.21
N GLY A 95 3.43 -6.39 11.84
CA GLY A 95 3.86 -6.15 10.46
C GLY A 95 3.81 -7.40 9.57
N GLY A 96 3.94 -8.59 10.14
CA GLY A 96 3.91 -9.84 9.40
C GLY A 96 4.44 -11.05 10.16
N PRO A 97 4.47 -12.24 9.54
CA PRO A 97 4.86 -13.48 10.20
C PRO A 97 6.37 -13.71 10.27
N VAL A 98 7.18 -12.92 9.54
CA VAL A 98 8.64 -13.11 9.47
C VAL A 98 9.31 -12.14 10.45
N TYR A 99 10.29 -12.61 11.23
CA TYR A 99 11.01 -11.79 12.22
C TYR A 99 10.10 -11.13 13.29
N THR A 100 9.11 -11.85 13.78
CA THR A 100 8.12 -11.35 14.76
C THR A 100 8.70 -10.94 16.11
N ASN A 101 9.92 -11.36 16.42
CA ASN A 101 10.70 -10.98 17.60
C ASN A 101 11.55 -9.71 17.40
N MET A 102 11.49 -9.09 16.24
CA MET A 102 12.19 -7.86 15.91
C MET A 102 11.22 -6.69 15.78
N ILE A 103 11.63 -5.53 16.28
CA ILE A 103 10.92 -4.27 16.08
C ILE A 103 11.63 -3.49 14.98
N PHE A 104 10.84 -3.04 14.02
CA PHE A 104 11.25 -2.17 12.93
C PHE A 104 10.55 -0.82 13.11
N ALA A 105 11.16 0.26 12.57
CA ALA A 105 10.52 1.56 12.52
C ALA A 105 10.29 1.98 11.06
N VAL A 106 9.04 2.22 10.70
CA VAL A 106 8.68 2.92 9.46
C VAL A 106 8.66 4.39 9.77
N VAL A 107 9.49 5.18 9.11
CA VAL A 107 9.67 6.62 9.38
C VAL A 107 9.17 7.44 8.19
N HIS A 108 8.40 8.47 8.49
CA HIS A 108 7.99 9.49 7.51
C HIS A 108 8.92 10.68 7.60
N GLY A 109 9.61 10.98 6.51
CA GLY A 109 10.55 12.11 6.45
C GLY A 109 11.29 12.17 5.13
N SER A 110 11.71 13.37 4.74
CA SER A 110 12.41 13.63 3.46
C SER A 110 13.87 13.15 3.44
N THR A 111 14.41 12.73 4.58
CA THR A 111 15.80 12.26 4.73
C THR A 111 15.85 10.93 5.45
N SER A 112 16.77 10.07 5.00
CA SER A 112 16.98 8.78 5.64
C SER A 112 17.38 8.97 7.12
N PRO A 113 16.81 8.18 8.05
CA PRO A 113 17.26 8.17 9.44
C PRO A 113 18.68 7.62 9.62
N GLY A 114 19.35 7.20 8.55
CA GLY A 114 20.70 6.65 8.58
C GLY A 114 20.72 5.16 8.95
N GLY A 115 21.90 4.64 9.32
CA GLY A 115 22.10 3.25 9.68
C GLY A 115 21.72 2.29 8.55
N ARG A 116 21.08 1.18 8.91
CA ARG A 116 20.52 0.22 7.95
C ARG A 116 19.06 0.53 7.64
N SER A 117 18.83 1.71 7.06
CA SER A 117 17.50 2.13 6.63
C SER A 117 17.33 1.88 5.13
N VAL A 118 16.19 1.33 4.77
CA VAL A 118 15.79 1.03 3.39
C VAL A 118 14.76 2.07 2.96
N PRO A 119 14.96 2.79 1.84
CA PRO A 119 13.92 3.67 1.32
C PRO A 119 12.73 2.84 0.90
N LEU A 120 11.53 3.25 1.30
CA LEU A 120 10.25 2.63 0.93
C LEU A 120 9.53 3.43 -0.16
N LEU A 121 9.49 4.73 0.01
CA LEU A 121 9.04 5.77 -0.92
C LEU A 121 10.01 6.96 -0.79
N ASP A 122 9.79 8.05 -1.53
CA ASP A 122 10.65 9.24 -1.51
C ASP A 122 10.75 9.86 -0.11
N ASP A 123 9.68 9.76 0.68
CA ASP A 123 9.56 10.33 2.02
C ASP A 123 9.26 9.26 3.10
N MET A 124 9.55 8.00 2.82
CA MET A 124 9.28 6.91 3.77
C MET A 124 10.45 5.91 3.79
N PHE A 125 10.90 5.55 4.99
CA PHE A 125 12.04 4.67 5.23
C PHE A 125 11.68 3.56 6.23
N LEU A 126 12.31 2.40 6.06
CA LEU A 126 12.26 1.29 7.03
C LEU A 126 13.61 1.15 7.71
N ALA A 127 13.69 1.45 9.00
CA ALA A 127 14.85 1.16 9.82
C ALA A 127 14.84 -0.32 10.27
N THR A 128 15.95 -1.02 10.04
CA THR A 128 16.04 -2.49 10.20
C THR A 128 17.05 -2.95 11.23
N ASP A 129 17.81 -2.04 11.82
CA ASP A 129 18.78 -2.36 12.86
C ASP A 129 18.43 -1.70 14.21
N VAL A 130 18.85 -2.34 15.29
CA VAL A 130 18.50 -1.94 16.65
C VAL A 130 18.96 -0.53 16.98
N GLU A 131 20.19 -0.15 16.58
CA GLU A 131 20.75 1.16 16.91
C GLU A 131 19.98 2.30 16.25
N THR A 132 19.55 2.09 14.99
CA THR A 132 18.75 3.08 14.25
C THR A 132 17.33 3.17 14.82
N VAL A 133 16.70 2.04 15.15
CA VAL A 133 15.38 2.01 15.77
C VAL A 133 15.41 2.71 17.14
N ASP A 134 16.42 2.45 17.95
CA ASP A 134 16.62 3.06 19.27
C ASP A 134 16.74 4.59 19.16
N ARG A 135 17.57 5.06 18.22
CA ARG A 135 17.73 6.49 17.97
C ARG A 135 16.40 7.14 17.51
N ILE A 136 15.61 6.46 16.69
CA ILE A 136 14.29 6.95 16.29
C ILE A 136 13.34 7.04 17.47
N ILE A 137 13.34 6.04 18.38
CA ILE A 137 12.55 6.08 19.61
C ILE A 137 12.94 7.28 20.48
N GLU A 138 14.24 7.58 20.57
CA GLU A 138 14.75 8.67 21.37
C GLU A 138 14.44 10.07 20.80
N GLN A 139 14.53 10.22 19.48
CA GLN A 139 14.64 11.53 18.85
C GLN A 139 13.45 11.89 17.97
N ASP A 140 12.75 10.92 17.35
CA ASP A 140 11.78 11.16 16.29
C ASP A 140 10.59 10.17 16.29
N ALA A 141 10.23 9.62 17.42
CA ALA A 141 9.17 8.62 17.55
C ALA A 141 7.81 9.10 17.02
N GLN A 142 7.56 10.41 17.01
CA GLN A 142 6.31 11.01 16.55
C GLN A 142 6.08 10.87 15.02
N HIS A 143 7.15 10.72 14.25
CA HIS A 143 7.12 10.52 12.80
C HIS A 143 7.34 9.05 12.40
N ALA A 144 7.31 8.15 13.38
CA ALA A 144 7.55 6.73 13.17
C ALA A 144 6.33 5.88 13.55
N ARG A 145 6.17 4.78 12.81
CA ARG A 145 5.31 3.65 13.19
C ARG A 145 6.18 2.46 13.50
N PHE A 146 6.00 1.87 14.69
CA PHE A 146 6.74 0.69 15.10
C PHE A 146 5.97 -0.57 14.77
N ILE A 147 6.65 -1.52 14.13
CA ILE A 147 6.06 -2.78 13.66
C ILE A 147 6.87 -3.97 14.16
N ALA A 148 6.20 -5.05 14.52
CA ALA A 148 6.80 -6.34 14.83
C ALA A 148 6.65 -7.29 13.64
N GLY A 149 7.77 -7.74 13.09
CA GLY A 149 7.78 -8.62 11.93
C GLY A 149 7.50 -7.94 10.59
N LEU A 150 7.69 -8.72 9.53
CA LEU A 150 7.54 -8.32 8.13
C LEU A 150 6.84 -9.42 7.34
N VAL A 151 6.43 -9.12 6.12
CA VAL A 151 6.06 -10.09 5.08
C VAL A 151 7.17 -10.11 4.05
N ALA A 152 7.52 -11.29 3.56
CA ALA A 152 8.52 -11.47 2.51
C ALA A 152 7.98 -12.44 1.46
N TRP A 153 8.19 -12.11 0.20
CA TRP A 153 7.83 -12.94 -0.95
C TRP A 153 9.08 -13.33 -1.73
N GLN A 154 9.14 -14.59 -2.10
CA GLN A 154 10.16 -15.10 -3.01
C GLN A 154 9.94 -14.55 -4.44
N PRO A 155 10.94 -14.65 -5.34
CA PRO A 155 10.77 -14.21 -6.71
C PRO A 155 9.52 -14.80 -7.38
N GLY A 156 8.64 -13.94 -7.89
CA GLY A 156 7.40 -14.33 -8.57
C GLY A 156 6.22 -14.71 -7.65
N GLU A 157 6.43 -14.88 -6.35
CA GLU A 157 5.38 -15.29 -5.42
C GLU A 157 4.27 -14.25 -5.31
N LEU A 158 4.61 -12.98 -5.09
CA LEU A 158 3.62 -11.90 -5.06
C LEU A 158 2.87 -11.75 -6.39
N GLN A 159 3.58 -11.87 -7.52
CA GLN A 159 2.94 -11.85 -8.84
C GLN A 159 1.93 -12.99 -9.00
N HIS A 160 2.26 -14.19 -8.52
CA HIS A 160 1.35 -15.32 -8.53
C HIS A 160 0.11 -15.05 -7.65
N GLU A 161 0.27 -14.53 -6.44
CA GLU A 161 -0.85 -14.19 -5.55
C GLU A 161 -1.79 -13.14 -6.17
N VAL A 162 -1.22 -12.10 -6.80
CA VAL A 162 -2.00 -11.06 -7.48
C VAL A 162 -2.75 -11.63 -8.68
N THR A 163 -2.11 -12.45 -9.53
CA THR A 163 -2.77 -13.09 -10.69
C THR A 163 -3.81 -14.13 -10.28
N SER A 164 -3.61 -14.78 -9.12
CA SER A 164 -4.61 -15.68 -8.52
C SER A 164 -5.79 -14.93 -7.89
N GLY A 165 -5.73 -13.60 -7.89
CA GLY A 165 -6.85 -12.77 -7.45
C GLY A 165 -6.97 -12.63 -5.94
N PHE A 166 -5.90 -12.81 -5.16
CA PHE A 166 -5.92 -12.70 -3.71
C PHE A 166 -5.93 -11.26 -3.21
N TRP A 167 -5.43 -10.32 -4.01
CA TRP A 167 -5.25 -8.93 -3.65
C TRP A 167 -5.94 -7.98 -4.61
N TYR A 168 -6.51 -6.89 -4.07
CA TYR A 168 -6.61 -5.65 -4.81
C TYR A 168 -5.27 -4.92 -4.67
N VAL A 169 -4.80 -4.33 -5.76
CA VAL A 169 -3.52 -3.61 -5.80
C VAL A 169 -3.79 -2.14 -6.06
N LEU A 170 -3.31 -1.29 -5.17
CA LEU A 170 -3.44 0.16 -5.23
C LEU A 170 -2.05 0.80 -5.27
N GLU A 171 -1.97 2.04 -5.73
CA GLU A 171 -0.74 2.82 -5.61
C GLU A 171 -0.34 2.98 -4.14
N ALA A 172 0.97 3.02 -3.88
CA ALA A 172 1.49 3.25 -2.55
C ALA A 172 1.14 4.67 -2.08
N ASP A 173 0.69 4.75 -0.83
CA ASP A 173 0.24 6.00 -0.23
C ASP A 173 0.74 6.05 1.23
N PRO A 174 1.67 6.98 1.55
CA PRO A 174 2.17 7.14 2.91
C PRO A 174 1.07 7.44 3.93
N ASP A 175 0.03 8.19 3.54
CA ASP A 175 -1.07 8.53 4.43
C ASP A 175 -1.84 7.30 4.91
N LEU A 176 -1.93 6.24 4.09
CA LEU A 176 -2.49 4.95 4.51
C LEU A 176 -1.59 4.25 5.53
N VAL A 177 -0.26 4.34 5.34
CA VAL A 177 0.72 3.73 6.25
C VAL A 177 0.73 4.41 7.61
N PHE A 178 0.62 5.74 7.66
CA PHE A 178 0.68 6.52 8.90
C PHE A 178 -0.69 6.92 9.47
N ARG A 179 -1.77 6.40 8.91
CA ARG A 179 -3.13 6.67 9.37
C ARG A 179 -3.30 6.28 10.85
N LYS A 180 -3.66 7.23 11.71
CA LYS A 180 -3.72 7.01 13.17
C LYS A 180 -4.77 5.99 13.58
N SER A 181 -5.99 6.07 13.05
CA SER A 181 -7.00 5.04 13.23
C SER A 181 -7.07 4.16 12.00
N THR A 182 -6.88 2.86 12.18
CA THR A 182 -6.98 1.86 11.12
C THR A 182 -8.32 1.11 11.15
N ASP A 183 -9.23 1.50 12.04
CA ASP A 183 -10.57 0.92 12.13
C ASP A 183 -11.34 1.17 10.83
N GLY A 184 -11.88 0.11 10.25
CA GLY A 184 -12.63 0.17 8.99
C GLY A 184 -11.79 0.45 7.74
N LEU A 185 -10.46 0.54 7.85
CA LEU A 185 -9.57 0.84 6.71
C LEU A 185 -9.69 -0.23 5.61
N TRP A 186 -9.70 -1.49 5.99
CA TRP A 186 -9.83 -2.58 5.02
C TRP A 186 -11.17 -2.52 4.27
N GLU A 187 -12.28 -2.36 4.98
CA GLU A 187 -13.62 -2.26 4.40
C GLU A 187 -13.75 -1.05 3.47
N GLU A 188 -13.13 0.08 3.85
CA GLU A 188 -13.07 1.29 3.03
C GLU A 188 -12.36 1.00 1.69
N LEU A 189 -11.17 0.39 1.76
CA LEU A 189 -10.36 0.12 0.57
C LEU A 189 -10.95 -0.98 -0.32
N VAL A 190 -11.59 -2.01 0.27
CA VAL A 190 -12.33 -3.03 -0.49
C VAL A 190 -13.47 -2.39 -1.28
N ARG A 191 -14.29 -1.52 -0.66
CA ARG A 191 -15.36 -0.82 -1.37
C ARG A 191 -14.83 0.04 -2.51
N ARG A 192 -13.75 0.81 -2.25
CA ARG A 192 -13.10 1.65 -3.26
C ARG A 192 -12.60 0.82 -4.44
N SER A 193 -11.91 -0.28 -4.18
CA SER A 193 -11.34 -1.16 -5.21
C SER A 193 -12.41 -1.90 -6.01
N ALA A 194 -13.51 -2.32 -5.38
CA ALA A 194 -14.62 -3.01 -6.05
C ALA A 194 -15.45 -2.07 -6.94
N SER A 195 -15.46 -0.76 -6.65
CA SER A 195 -16.21 0.24 -7.42
C SER A 195 -15.44 0.73 -8.66
N GLY A 196 -14.22 0.30 -8.89
CA GLY A 196 -13.42 0.67 -10.08
C GLY A 196 -12.99 2.14 -10.12
N VAL A 197 -12.91 2.80 -8.95
CA VAL A 197 -12.48 4.20 -8.79
C VAL A 197 -11.10 4.25 -8.16
#